data_9345eb85a25e590c07d55e55ab522dca
#
_entry.id   9345eb85a25e590c07d55e55ab522dca
#
_cell.length_a   1.000
_cell.length_b   1.000
_cell.length_c   1.000
_cell.angle_alpha   90.00
_cell.angle_beta   90.00
_cell.angle_gamma   90.00
#
_symmetry.space_group_name_H-M   'P 1'
#
loop_
_entity.id
_entity.type
_entity.pdbx_description
1 polymer ?
#
loop_
_entity_poly.entity_id
_entity_poly.type
_entity_poly.pdbx_seq_one_letter_code
_entity_poly.pdbx_strand_id
1 'polypeptide(L)'
;MATTLKDVARQAGVSHTTCSAALRGLPNVSPRTRKKVLAAAQALHYNTNLSARMLRSNHSGLISFVVPDLSPTYYSMLSVELAREATSAGMQLVVQQSQHSAFEESSIIGSALSSLADGFFVAPVAHYTDEDLSMLIGDKPAVILGDFTQTTQYDRVESPNSEGVNSAIQHLRQQGCTSIGIVGG
;
A
#
# COMPACT_ATOMS: atom_id res chain seq x y z
N MET A 1 24.29 -21.53 -5.12
CA MET A 1 24.32 -20.75 -3.86
C MET A 1 23.70 -19.38 -4.13
N ALA A 2 22.89 -18.88 -3.23
CA ALA A 2 22.29 -17.54 -3.39
C ALA A 2 23.38 -16.46 -3.23
N THR A 3 23.45 -15.53 -4.16
CA THR A 3 24.36 -14.38 -4.11
C THR A 3 24.05 -13.50 -2.89
N THR A 4 25.06 -13.13 -2.15
CA THR A 4 24.92 -12.32 -0.92
C THR A 4 25.39 -10.88 -1.13
N LEU A 5 24.98 -9.97 -0.25
CA LEU A 5 25.49 -8.60 -0.24
C LEU A 5 27.02 -8.53 -0.09
N LYS A 6 27.62 -9.50 0.61
CA LYS A 6 29.08 -9.62 0.73
C LYS A 6 29.77 -9.91 -0.61
N ASP A 7 29.13 -10.68 -1.46
CA ASP A 7 29.67 -11.02 -2.79
C ASP A 7 29.62 -9.81 -3.71
N VAL A 8 28.52 -9.03 -3.67
CA VAL A 8 28.40 -7.76 -4.39
C VAL A 8 29.43 -6.75 -3.92
N ALA A 9 29.62 -6.60 -2.61
CA ALA A 9 30.62 -5.69 -2.03
C ALA A 9 32.04 -6.07 -2.47
N ARG A 10 32.37 -7.37 -2.46
CA ARG A 10 33.65 -7.89 -2.93
C ARG A 10 33.87 -7.58 -4.40
N GLN A 11 32.88 -7.84 -5.25
CA GLN A 11 32.97 -7.58 -6.70
C GLN A 11 33.06 -6.07 -7.04
N ALA A 12 32.36 -5.23 -6.29
CA ALA A 12 32.42 -3.78 -6.48
C ALA A 12 33.69 -3.13 -5.87
N GLY A 13 34.48 -3.87 -5.09
CA GLY A 13 35.68 -3.35 -4.39
C GLY A 13 35.33 -2.32 -3.31
N VAL A 14 34.24 -2.51 -2.58
CA VAL A 14 33.79 -1.58 -1.52
C VAL A 14 33.48 -2.32 -0.22
N SER A 15 33.39 -1.59 0.89
CA SER A 15 32.94 -2.17 2.15
C SER A 15 31.47 -2.62 2.08
N HIS A 16 31.10 -3.58 2.93
CA HIS A 16 29.72 -4.02 3.06
C HIS A 16 28.74 -2.88 3.38
N THR A 17 29.15 -1.96 4.24
CA THR A 17 28.35 -0.77 4.59
C THR A 17 28.17 0.19 3.41
N THR A 18 29.25 0.44 2.65
CA THR A 18 29.20 1.26 1.43
C THR A 18 28.34 0.60 0.35
N CYS A 19 28.44 -0.72 0.18
CA CYS A 19 27.60 -1.47 -0.75
C CYS A 19 26.11 -1.38 -0.39
N SER A 20 25.77 -1.58 0.88
CA SER A 20 24.42 -1.44 1.38
C SER A 20 23.87 -0.01 1.19
N ALA A 21 24.66 1.02 1.48
CA ALA A 21 24.27 2.41 1.31
C ALA A 21 24.06 2.76 -0.18
N ALA A 22 24.91 2.25 -1.07
CA ALA A 22 24.81 2.46 -2.52
C ALA A 22 23.52 1.86 -3.09
N LEU A 23 23.19 0.61 -2.71
CA LEU A 23 21.98 -0.08 -3.14
C LEU A 23 20.69 0.57 -2.62
N ARG A 24 20.74 1.22 -1.47
CA ARG A 24 19.62 1.98 -0.90
C ARG A 24 19.49 3.41 -1.46
N GLY A 25 20.39 3.84 -2.30
CA GLY A 25 20.33 5.20 -2.86
C GLY A 25 20.72 6.31 -1.90
N LEU A 26 21.36 6.02 -0.77
CA LEU A 26 21.70 7.03 0.25
C LEU A 26 22.64 8.11 -0.31
N PRO A 27 22.48 9.39 0.08
CA PRO A 27 23.22 10.52 -0.49
C PRO A 27 24.72 10.51 -0.15
N ASN A 28 25.11 9.78 0.87
CA ASN A 28 26.51 9.68 1.34
C ASN A 28 27.40 8.77 0.46
N VAL A 29 26.91 8.27 -0.67
CA VAL A 29 27.67 7.44 -1.61
C VAL A 29 27.85 8.20 -2.93
N SER A 30 29.11 8.33 -3.39
CA SER A 30 29.40 9.00 -4.66
C SER A 30 28.71 8.34 -5.85
N PRO A 31 28.32 9.11 -6.89
CA PRO A 31 27.68 8.54 -8.10
C PRO A 31 28.55 7.48 -8.78
N ARG A 32 29.86 7.65 -8.77
CA ARG A 32 30.83 6.69 -9.30
C ARG A 32 30.80 5.36 -8.54
N THR A 33 30.79 5.41 -7.23
CA THR A 33 30.71 4.22 -6.36
C THR A 33 29.38 3.50 -6.53
N ARG A 34 28.28 4.28 -6.57
CA ARG A 34 26.93 3.74 -6.80
C ARG A 34 26.85 2.97 -8.12
N LYS A 35 27.38 3.55 -9.21
CA LYS A 35 27.40 2.89 -10.52
C LYS A 35 28.16 1.57 -10.49
N LYS A 36 29.31 1.52 -9.80
CA LYS A 36 30.09 0.25 -9.63
C LYS A 36 29.31 -0.82 -8.88
N VAL A 37 28.64 -0.43 -7.79
CA VAL A 37 27.86 -1.37 -6.96
C VAL A 37 26.66 -1.90 -7.73
N LEU A 38 25.92 -1.05 -8.45
CA LEU A 38 24.78 -1.46 -9.27
C LEU A 38 25.21 -2.41 -10.39
N ALA A 39 26.32 -2.14 -11.07
CA ALA A 39 26.87 -3.04 -12.10
C ALA A 39 27.28 -4.39 -11.52
N ALA A 40 27.92 -4.42 -10.35
CA ALA A 40 28.27 -5.66 -9.68
C ALA A 40 27.04 -6.47 -9.23
N ALA A 41 26.00 -5.80 -8.72
CA ALA A 41 24.74 -6.43 -8.34
C ALA A 41 24.04 -7.06 -9.56
N GLN A 42 24.00 -6.33 -10.67
CA GLN A 42 23.43 -6.84 -11.92
C GLN A 42 24.21 -8.04 -12.48
N ALA A 43 25.55 -7.97 -12.51
CA ALA A 43 26.40 -9.05 -13.00
C ALA A 43 26.29 -10.33 -12.16
N LEU A 44 26.01 -10.20 -10.87
CA LEU A 44 25.82 -11.31 -9.95
C LEU A 44 24.35 -11.75 -9.82
N HIS A 45 23.43 -11.16 -10.60
CA HIS A 45 21.98 -11.36 -10.44
C HIS A 45 21.52 -11.23 -8.97
N TYR A 46 22.13 -10.28 -8.25
CA TYR A 46 21.83 -10.06 -6.84
C TYR A 46 20.47 -9.39 -6.70
N ASN A 47 19.51 -10.14 -6.18
CA ASN A 47 18.25 -9.59 -5.71
C ASN A 47 18.41 -9.21 -4.24
N THR A 48 18.03 -7.99 -3.91
CA THR A 48 18.03 -7.54 -2.51
C THR A 48 17.16 -8.50 -1.70
N ASN A 49 17.77 -9.24 -0.78
CA ASN A 49 17.03 -10.14 0.09
C ASN A 49 16.14 -9.29 1.02
N LEU A 50 14.86 -9.21 0.67
CA LEU A 50 13.86 -8.43 1.39
C LEU A 50 13.82 -8.85 2.87
N SER A 51 13.86 -10.15 3.14
CA SER A 51 13.87 -10.70 4.49
C SER A 51 15.09 -10.24 5.31
N ALA A 52 16.29 -10.20 4.69
CA ALA A 52 17.50 -9.70 5.37
C ALA A 52 17.49 -8.17 5.56
N ARG A 53 16.76 -7.44 4.71
CA ARG A 53 16.51 -6.00 4.87
C ARG A 53 15.55 -5.76 6.03
N MET A 54 14.45 -6.49 6.07
CA MET A 54 13.43 -6.42 7.11
C MET A 54 14.00 -6.69 8.51
N LEU A 55 14.79 -7.76 8.65
CA LEU A 55 15.45 -8.11 9.92
C LEU A 55 16.36 -7.01 10.48
N ARG A 56 16.88 -6.12 9.63
CA ARG A 56 17.79 -5.04 10.05
C ARG A 56 17.13 -3.69 10.25
N SER A 57 16.07 -3.40 9.51
CA SER A 57 15.40 -2.09 9.53
C SER A 57 14.07 -2.10 10.26
N ASN A 58 13.55 -3.28 10.57
CA ASN A 58 12.18 -3.51 11.04
C ASN A 58 11.10 -2.93 10.09
N HIS A 59 11.49 -2.67 8.82
CA HIS A 59 10.61 -2.16 7.77
C HIS A 59 10.80 -2.96 6.50
N SER A 60 9.70 -3.35 5.89
CA SER A 60 9.69 -4.07 4.61
C SER A 60 9.79 -3.12 3.41
N GLY A 61 9.22 -1.94 3.54
CA GLY A 61 8.93 -1.03 2.45
C GLY A 61 7.70 -1.45 1.64
N LEU A 62 6.83 -2.31 2.19
CA LEU A 62 5.59 -2.73 1.55
C LEU A 62 4.40 -2.03 2.19
N ILE A 63 3.45 -1.60 1.35
CA ILE A 63 2.12 -1.15 1.75
C ILE A 63 1.11 -2.13 1.15
N SER A 64 0.21 -2.65 1.95
CA SER A 64 -0.90 -3.48 1.50
C SER A 64 -2.11 -2.62 1.17
N PHE A 65 -2.68 -2.78 -0.02
CA PHE A 65 -3.94 -2.17 -0.41
C PHE A 65 -4.96 -3.27 -0.66
N VAL A 66 -5.95 -3.37 0.22
CA VAL A 66 -7.02 -4.37 0.16
C VAL A 66 -8.27 -3.70 -0.38
N VAL A 67 -8.81 -4.23 -1.48
CA VAL A 67 -9.97 -3.68 -2.19
C VAL A 67 -10.99 -4.77 -2.47
N PRO A 68 -12.28 -4.43 -2.61
CA PRO A 68 -13.29 -5.40 -3.01
C PRO A 68 -13.01 -6.03 -4.37
N ASP A 69 -12.73 -5.17 -5.36
CA ASP A 69 -12.59 -5.54 -6.77
C ASP A 69 -11.84 -4.42 -7.52
N LEU A 70 -11.08 -4.77 -8.53
CA LEU A 70 -10.37 -3.84 -9.42
C LEU A 70 -11.12 -3.55 -10.72
N SER A 71 -12.25 -4.23 -10.99
CA SER A 71 -13.06 -3.98 -12.18
C SER A 71 -13.66 -2.56 -12.21
N PRO A 72 -14.13 -1.98 -11.08
CA PRO A 72 -14.51 -0.57 -11.06
C PRO A 72 -13.30 0.33 -11.30
N THR A 73 -13.47 1.30 -12.19
CA THR A 73 -12.43 2.26 -12.55
C THR A 73 -11.85 3.01 -11.34
N TYR A 74 -12.66 3.22 -10.31
CA TYR A 74 -12.27 3.92 -9.08
C TYR A 74 -11.06 3.26 -8.39
N TYR A 75 -11.15 1.97 -8.03
CA TYR A 75 -10.06 1.31 -7.31
C TYR A 75 -8.83 1.06 -8.19
N SER A 76 -9.03 0.83 -9.48
CA SER A 76 -7.91 0.68 -10.41
C SER A 76 -7.14 1.99 -10.58
N MET A 77 -7.81 3.13 -10.74
CA MET A 77 -7.17 4.45 -10.80
C MET A 77 -6.48 4.80 -9.47
N LEU A 78 -7.15 4.57 -8.34
CA LEU A 78 -6.58 4.81 -7.02
C LEU A 78 -5.32 3.96 -6.80
N SER A 79 -5.32 2.70 -7.25
CA SER A 79 -4.15 1.82 -7.18
C SER A 79 -2.94 2.39 -7.93
N VAL A 80 -3.16 2.98 -9.10
CA VAL A 80 -2.09 3.63 -9.89
C VAL A 80 -1.49 4.81 -9.15
N GLU A 81 -2.33 5.68 -8.58
CA GLU A 81 -1.85 6.86 -7.85
C GLU A 81 -1.15 6.47 -6.55
N LEU A 82 -1.71 5.54 -5.78
CA LEU A 82 -1.08 5.04 -4.56
C LEU A 82 0.27 4.35 -4.87
N ALA A 83 0.37 3.59 -5.95
CA ALA A 83 1.63 2.96 -6.36
C ALA A 83 2.69 3.99 -6.74
N ARG A 84 2.28 5.08 -7.43
CA ARG A 84 3.17 6.19 -7.78
C ARG A 84 3.72 6.89 -6.54
N GLU A 85 2.85 7.22 -5.59
CA GLU A 85 3.24 7.87 -4.33
C GLU A 85 4.10 6.94 -3.45
N ALA A 86 3.73 5.66 -3.31
CA ALA A 86 4.53 4.67 -2.60
C ALA A 86 5.94 4.56 -3.20
N THR A 87 6.04 4.49 -4.52
CA THR A 87 7.34 4.42 -5.22
C THR A 87 8.18 5.67 -4.95
N SER A 88 7.57 6.86 -4.96
CA SER A 88 8.27 8.12 -4.65
C SER A 88 8.82 8.15 -3.23
N ALA A 89 8.12 7.49 -2.30
CA ALA A 89 8.56 7.31 -0.90
C ALA A 89 9.54 6.12 -0.70
N GLY A 90 9.95 5.43 -1.78
CA GLY A 90 10.82 4.26 -1.72
C GLY A 90 10.14 2.99 -1.20
N MET A 91 8.82 2.93 -1.29
CA MET A 91 7.96 1.82 -0.88
C MET A 91 7.32 1.15 -2.11
N GLN A 92 6.71 -0.01 -1.91
CA GLN A 92 5.98 -0.75 -2.94
C GLN A 92 4.55 -1.02 -2.49
N LEU A 93 3.60 -0.85 -3.38
CA LEU A 93 2.20 -1.17 -3.15
C LEU A 93 1.91 -2.61 -3.57
N VAL A 94 1.28 -3.37 -2.70
CA VAL A 94 0.74 -4.71 -2.99
C VAL A 94 -0.78 -4.60 -2.96
N VAL A 95 -1.43 -4.80 -4.11
CA VAL A 95 -2.89 -4.74 -4.22
C VAL A 95 -3.47 -6.14 -4.14
N GLN A 96 -4.48 -6.32 -3.29
CA GLN A 96 -5.16 -7.59 -3.05
C GLN A 96 -6.67 -7.38 -3.13
N GLN A 97 -7.38 -8.34 -3.74
CA GLN A 97 -8.83 -8.27 -3.94
C GLN A 97 -9.55 -9.25 -3.03
N SER A 98 -10.56 -8.79 -2.29
CA SER A 98 -11.40 -9.62 -1.44
C SER A 98 -12.62 -10.19 -2.15
N GLN A 99 -12.87 -9.80 -3.41
CA GLN A 99 -14.00 -10.25 -4.22
C GLN A 99 -15.35 -10.05 -3.51
N HIS A 100 -15.52 -8.93 -2.83
CA HIS A 100 -16.72 -8.60 -2.05
C HIS A 100 -17.04 -9.59 -0.91
N SER A 101 -16.06 -10.38 -0.46
CA SER A 101 -16.20 -11.35 0.61
C SER A 101 -15.51 -10.86 1.89
N ALA A 102 -16.28 -10.67 2.97
CA ALA A 102 -15.74 -10.31 4.27
C ALA A 102 -14.79 -11.39 4.84
N PHE A 103 -15.04 -12.65 4.52
CA PHE A 103 -14.16 -13.75 4.91
C PHE A 103 -12.82 -13.68 4.19
N GLU A 104 -12.83 -13.46 2.87
CA GLU A 104 -11.59 -13.31 2.09
C GLU A 104 -10.83 -12.06 2.52
N GLU A 105 -11.53 -10.96 2.78
CA GLU A 105 -10.93 -9.72 3.25
C GLU A 105 -10.17 -9.92 4.57
N SER A 106 -10.82 -10.53 5.57
CA SER A 106 -10.19 -10.86 6.85
C SER A 106 -8.99 -11.81 6.67
N SER A 107 -9.13 -12.81 5.82
CA SER A 107 -8.06 -13.76 5.49
C SER A 107 -6.87 -13.06 4.82
N ILE A 108 -7.11 -12.13 3.91
CA ILE A 108 -6.07 -11.34 3.23
C ILE A 108 -5.35 -10.45 4.26
N ILE A 109 -6.08 -9.69 5.06
CA ILE A 109 -5.48 -8.79 6.05
C ILE A 109 -4.63 -9.57 7.06
N GLY A 110 -5.13 -10.71 7.55
CA GLY A 110 -4.41 -11.61 8.46
C GLY A 110 -3.33 -12.48 7.82
N SER A 111 -3.12 -12.39 6.49
CA SER A 111 -2.19 -13.26 5.78
C SER A 111 -0.72 -13.00 6.12
N ALA A 112 0.13 -13.99 5.83
CA ALA A 112 1.57 -13.86 5.97
C ALA A 112 2.16 -12.73 5.09
N LEU A 113 1.58 -12.47 3.90
CA LEU A 113 1.99 -11.37 3.04
C LEU A 113 1.65 -10.01 3.67
N SER A 114 0.42 -9.85 4.18
CA SER A 114 -0.02 -8.65 4.86
C SER A 114 0.72 -8.44 6.18
N SER A 115 1.14 -9.53 6.87
CA SER A 115 1.97 -9.42 8.07
C SER A 115 3.33 -8.78 7.80
N LEU A 116 3.82 -8.82 6.56
CA LEU A 116 5.04 -8.16 6.14
C LEU A 116 4.84 -6.67 5.81
N ALA A 117 3.63 -6.21 5.55
CA ALA A 117 3.37 -4.82 5.21
C ALA A 117 3.70 -3.88 6.38
N ASP A 118 4.25 -2.71 6.08
CA ASP A 118 4.52 -1.65 7.05
C ASP A 118 3.26 -0.83 7.37
N GLY A 119 2.23 -0.91 6.51
CA GLY A 119 0.95 -0.23 6.68
C GLY A 119 -0.10 -0.70 5.67
N PHE A 120 -1.32 -0.23 5.85
CA PHE A 120 -2.48 -0.66 5.07
C PHE A 120 -3.27 0.50 4.50
N PHE A 121 -3.79 0.30 3.29
CA PHE A 121 -5.01 0.93 2.80
C PHE A 121 -6.07 -0.17 2.70
N VAL A 122 -7.25 0.05 3.26
CA VAL A 122 -8.35 -0.93 3.24
C VAL A 122 -9.62 -0.25 2.77
N ALA A 123 -10.21 -0.76 1.69
CA ALA A 123 -11.56 -0.42 1.26
C ALA A 123 -12.50 -1.56 1.71
N PRO A 124 -13.07 -1.49 2.91
CA PRO A 124 -13.74 -2.62 3.52
C PRO A 124 -15.06 -2.97 2.84
N VAL A 125 -15.36 -4.27 2.78
CA VAL A 125 -16.67 -4.80 2.32
C VAL A 125 -17.62 -5.08 3.48
N ALA A 126 -17.13 -5.05 4.71
CA ALA A 126 -17.89 -5.29 5.93
C ALA A 126 -17.80 -4.11 6.89
N HIS A 127 -18.77 -4.01 7.78
CA HIS A 127 -18.70 -3.09 8.90
C HIS A 127 -17.80 -3.67 9.99
N TYR A 128 -16.64 -3.08 10.17
CA TYR A 128 -15.70 -3.42 11.25
C TYR A 128 -15.82 -2.42 12.39
N THR A 129 -15.69 -2.93 13.60
CA THR A 129 -15.43 -2.10 14.79
C THR A 129 -13.95 -1.79 14.90
N ASP A 130 -13.58 -0.84 15.76
CA ASP A 130 -12.17 -0.56 16.07
C ASP A 130 -11.46 -1.79 16.63
N GLU A 131 -12.18 -2.64 17.40
CA GLU A 131 -11.67 -3.89 17.94
C GLU A 131 -11.39 -4.92 16.83
N ASP A 132 -12.30 -5.08 15.87
CA ASP A 132 -12.10 -5.97 14.72
C ASP A 132 -10.88 -5.55 13.90
N LEU A 133 -10.77 -4.27 13.59
CA LEU A 133 -9.63 -3.73 12.83
C LEU A 133 -8.31 -3.90 13.59
N SER A 134 -8.32 -3.66 14.92
CA SER A 134 -7.14 -3.84 15.77
C SER A 134 -6.69 -5.31 15.80
N MET A 135 -7.63 -6.26 15.85
CA MET A 135 -7.29 -7.68 15.79
C MET A 135 -6.71 -8.09 14.43
N LEU A 136 -7.18 -7.50 13.33
CA LEU A 136 -6.74 -7.84 11.98
C LEU A 136 -5.44 -7.16 11.59
N ILE A 137 -5.30 -5.86 11.87
CA ILE A 137 -4.21 -5.00 11.42
C ILE A 137 -3.08 -4.94 12.47
N GLY A 138 -3.43 -5.11 13.76
CA GLY A 138 -2.52 -4.92 14.88
C GLY A 138 -2.14 -3.44 15.05
N ASP A 139 -0.91 -3.19 15.51
CA ASP A 139 -0.39 -1.83 15.77
C ASP A 139 0.10 -1.10 14.50
N LYS A 140 -0.19 -1.62 13.31
CA LYS A 140 0.29 -1.02 12.07
C LYS A 140 -0.59 0.16 11.64
N PRO A 141 0.02 1.21 11.07
CA PRO A 141 -0.76 2.31 10.52
C PRO A 141 -1.68 1.83 9.39
N ALA A 142 -2.91 2.32 9.40
CA ALA A 142 -3.86 2.02 8.35
C ALA A 142 -4.73 3.23 8.02
N VAL A 143 -5.14 3.31 6.76
CA VAL A 143 -6.14 4.25 6.25
C VAL A 143 -7.32 3.46 5.71
N ILE A 144 -8.50 3.75 6.24
CA ILE A 144 -9.77 3.13 5.82
C ILE A 144 -10.40 4.00 4.74
N LEU A 145 -10.79 3.38 3.63
CA LEU A 145 -11.37 4.06 2.48
C LEU A 145 -12.87 3.79 2.39
N GLY A 146 -13.65 4.86 2.23
CA GLY A 146 -15.11 4.78 2.15
C GLY A 146 -15.81 4.96 3.49
N ASP A 147 -17.14 4.83 3.46
CA ASP A 147 -18.04 5.12 4.56
C ASP A 147 -18.62 3.88 5.26
N PHE A 148 -18.20 2.68 4.81
CA PHE A 148 -18.69 1.39 5.32
C PHE A 148 -18.34 1.14 6.79
N THR A 149 -17.20 1.67 7.25
CA THR A 149 -16.71 1.40 8.60
C THR A 149 -16.50 2.71 9.35
N GLN A 150 -17.11 2.82 10.50
CA GLN A 150 -16.89 3.93 11.44
C GLN A 150 -15.76 3.54 12.39
N THR A 151 -14.65 4.25 12.31
CA THR A 151 -13.49 4.04 13.19
C THR A 151 -13.04 5.37 13.80
N THR A 152 -12.56 5.30 15.03
CA THR A 152 -11.94 6.41 15.76
C THR A 152 -10.44 6.22 15.94
N GLN A 153 -9.91 5.04 15.67
CA GLN A 153 -8.50 4.68 15.85
C GLN A 153 -7.68 4.80 14.57
N TYR A 154 -8.31 4.74 13.39
CA TYR A 154 -7.64 4.77 12.10
C TYR A 154 -8.05 5.99 11.29
N ASP A 155 -7.11 6.52 10.52
CA ASP A 155 -7.40 7.56 9.54
C ASP A 155 -8.40 7.06 8.49
N ARG A 156 -9.26 7.97 8.03
CA ARG A 156 -10.32 7.63 7.09
C ARG A 156 -10.38 8.62 5.93
N VAL A 157 -10.56 8.09 4.74
CA VAL A 157 -10.83 8.89 3.54
C VAL A 157 -12.15 8.45 2.96
N GLU A 158 -13.10 9.38 2.90
CA GLU A 158 -14.44 9.12 2.36
C GLU A 158 -14.85 10.22 1.37
N SER A 159 -15.78 9.89 0.47
CA SER A 159 -16.42 10.85 -0.40
C SER A 159 -17.65 11.43 0.31
N PRO A 160 -17.93 12.74 0.21
CA PRO A 160 -19.10 13.36 0.83
C PRO A 160 -20.40 13.04 0.06
N ASN A 161 -20.70 11.75 -0.09
CA ASN A 161 -21.81 11.23 -0.91
C ASN A 161 -23.17 11.78 -0.47
N SER A 162 -23.41 11.82 0.86
CA SER A 162 -24.66 12.34 1.42
C SER A 162 -24.89 13.82 1.09
N GLU A 163 -23.84 14.63 1.16
CA GLU A 163 -23.91 16.06 0.81
C GLU A 163 -24.16 16.24 -0.69
N GLY A 164 -23.49 15.44 -1.53
CA GLY A 164 -23.69 15.45 -2.98
C GLY A 164 -25.12 15.10 -3.37
N VAL A 165 -25.67 14.03 -2.80
CA VAL A 165 -27.07 13.61 -3.05
C VAL A 165 -28.06 14.65 -2.55
N ASN A 166 -27.87 15.21 -1.36
CA ASN A 166 -28.72 16.27 -0.84
C ASN A 166 -28.71 17.50 -1.76
N SER A 167 -27.55 17.94 -2.21
CA SER A 167 -27.38 19.05 -3.14
C SER A 167 -28.12 18.80 -4.45
N ALA A 168 -28.02 17.60 -5.01
CA ALA A 168 -28.72 17.20 -6.24
C ALA A 168 -30.24 17.23 -6.06
N ILE A 169 -30.76 16.68 -4.94
CA ILE A 169 -32.20 16.69 -4.62
C ILE A 169 -32.71 18.12 -4.44
N GLN A 170 -31.98 18.96 -3.73
CA GLN A 170 -32.34 20.36 -3.55
C GLN A 170 -32.39 21.11 -4.87
N HIS A 171 -31.40 20.88 -5.74
CA HIS A 171 -31.40 21.49 -7.08
C HIS A 171 -32.62 21.07 -7.89
N LEU A 172 -32.97 19.79 -7.94
CA LEU A 172 -34.16 19.31 -8.66
C LEU A 172 -35.45 19.93 -8.10
N ARG A 173 -35.60 20.04 -6.78
CA ARG A 173 -36.74 20.72 -6.14
C ARG A 173 -36.84 22.18 -6.53
N GLN A 174 -35.74 22.91 -6.57
CA GLN A 174 -35.69 24.31 -7.01
C GLN A 174 -36.12 24.48 -8.47
N GLN A 175 -35.86 23.45 -9.30
CA GLN A 175 -36.32 23.39 -10.70
C GLN A 175 -37.80 22.99 -10.83
N GLY A 176 -38.54 22.85 -9.71
CA GLY A 176 -39.98 22.53 -9.72
C GLY A 176 -40.30 21.03 -9.78
N CYS A 177 -39.30 20.16 -9.64
CA CYS A 177 -39.56 18.71 -9.59
C CYS A 177 -40.24 18.34 -8.26
N THR A 178 -41.45 17.76 -8.36
CA THR A 178 -42.23 17.31 -7.20
C THR A 178 -42.07 15.82 -6.91
N SER A 179 -41.64 15.06 -7.91
CA SER A 179 -41.38 13.62 -7.78
C SER A 179 -39.98 13.30 -8.32
N ILE A 180 -39.14 12.69 -7.51
CA ILE A 180 -37.75 12.39 -7.84
C ILE A 180 -37.53 10.89 -7.65
N GLY A 181 -37.06 10.22 -8.71
CA GLY A 181 -36.68 8.82 -8.68
C GLY A 181 -35.15 8.70 -8.57
N ILE A 182 -34.68 7.65 -7.88
CA ILE A 182 -33.28 7.28 -7.82
C ILE A 182 -33.11 5.95 -8.56
N VAL A 183 -32.16 5.93 -9.50
CA VAL A 183 -31.75 4.71 -10.19
C VAL A 183 -30.34 4.43 -9.77
N GLY A 184 -30.11 3.29 -9.14
CA GLY A 184 -28.81 2.82 -8.70
C GLY A 184 -28.68 1.33 -8.92
N GLY A 185 -27.47 0.80 -8.96
CA GLY A 185 -27.13 -0.61 -9.10
C GLY A 185 -26.15 -1.04 -8.05
#